data_59f88c12b4f2b43aa830d85c68c822ff
#
_entry.id   59f88c12b4f2b43aa830d85c68c822ff
#
_cell.length_a   1.000
_cell.length_b   1.000
_cell.length_c   1.000
_cell.angle_alpha   90.00
_cell.angle_beta   90.00
_cell.angle_gamma   90.00
#
_symmetry.space_group_name_H-M   'P 1'
#
loop_
_entity.id
_entity.type
_entity.pdbx_description
1 polymer ?
#
loop_
_entity_poly.entity_id
_entity_poly.type
_entity_poly.pdbx_seq_one_letter_code
_entity_poly.pdbx_strand_id
1 'polypeptide(L)'
;MNFLTAVSRQMTRFTALIIVLASIIAFIEPTTFSWVKGDTQVVVLGIIMLGMGMTLGKEDYQILAQRPLDIFIGAIAQYTIMPLLAIGIAKAFDLSPGLTLGLVLVGTCPGGVSSNIMSFLAKGDVAFSVGMTTVSTVIAPVMTPLWMTYLVGQTVEMDGWGMFKFMLLVTLLPVVIGSAANILLHRKHWFEDVRAIMPAVAVVAFACIVGGVAAVHGHRFAESAFVMVLAIAAHNIGGYILGYYSGALTGMNTAKKRTLAIEVGVQNAGLATGLSAKFFPGNAESAVAAAVACVWHSVSGTVLGNLFAWWDKRKQ
;
A
#
# COMPACT_ATOMS: atom_id res chain seq x y z
N MET A 1 -4.93 12.35 -26.15
CA MET A 1 -4.57 12.09 -24.72
C MET A 1 -4.50 13.44 -24.05
N ASN A 2 -5.40 13.71 -23.09
CA ASN A 2 -5.44 15.01 -22.41
C ASN A 2 -4.10 15.27 -21.68
N PHE A 3 -3.67 16.54 -21.64
CA PHE A 3 -2.46 16.98 -20.93
C PHE A 3 -2.40 16.43 -19.50
N LEU A 4 -3.51 16.45 -18.77
CA LEU A 4 -3.64 15.93 -17.41
C LEU A 4 -3.29 14.44 -17.29
N THR A 5 -3.75 13.62 -18.23
CA THR A 5 -3.43 12.18 -18.29
C THR A 5 -1.94 11.95 -18.55
N ALA A 6 -1.32 12.77 -19.40
CA ALA A 6 0.11 12.68 -19.68
C ALA A 6 0.95 13.00 -18.43
N VAL A 7 0.63 14.10 -17.74
CA VAL A 7 1.28 14.51 -16.48
C VAL A 7 1.11 13.43 -15.41
N SER A 8 -0.12 12.96 -15.19
CA SER A 8 -0.42 11.92 -14.22
C SER A 8 0.38 10.64 -14.48
N ARG A 9 0.47 10.19 -15.74
CA ARG A 9 1.25 9.02 -16.14
C ARG A 9 2.74 9.20 -15.86
N GLN A 10 3.32 10.37 -16.16
CA GLN A 10 4.73 10.64 -15.88
C GLN A 10 5.02 10.66 -14.38
N MET A 11 4.20 11.35 -13.59
CA MET A 11 4.36 11.38 -12.14
C MET A 11 4.25 9.98 -11.53
N THR A 12 3.29 9.18 -11.95
CA THR A 12 3.14 7.78 -11.51
C THR A 12 4.34 6.92 -11.91
N ARG A 13 4.91 7.14 -13.09
CA ARG A 13 6.12 6.44 -13.54
C ARG A 13 7.33 6.72 -12.65
N PHE A 14 7.45 7.94 -12.14
CA PHE A 14 8.56 8.38 -11.30
C PHE A 14 8.22 8.45 -9.81
N THR A 15 7.17 7.75 -9.36
CA THR A 15 6.70 7.77 -7.96
C THR A 15 7.84 7.54 -6.96
N ALA A 16 8.63 6.49 -7.13
CA ALA A 16 9.74 6.17 -6.22
C ALA A 16 10.78 7.30 -6.17
N LEU A 17 11.14 7.87 -7.32
CA LEU A 17 12.09 8.99 -7.40
C LEU A 17 11.55 10.23 -6.68
N ILE A 18 10.27 10.57 -6.91
CA ILE A 18 9.62 11.72 -6.27
C ILE A 18 9.59 11.57 -4.75
N ILE A 19 9.26 10.37 -4.25
CA ILE A 19 9.23 10.10 -2.81
C ILE A 19 10.64 10.17 -2.21
N VAL A 20 11.64 9.60 -2.87
CA VAL A 20 13.04 9.66 -2.42
C VAL A 20 13.54 11.11 -2.39
N LEU A 21 13.28 11.90 -3.43
CA LEU A 21 13.65 13.32 -3.46
C LEU A 21 12.96 14.11 -2.35
N ALA A 22 11.66 13.89 -2.10
CA ALA A 22 10.95 14.51 -1.00
C ALA A 22 11.58 14.14 0.36
N SER A 23 11.99 12.89 0.56
CA SER A 23 12.67 12.45 1.78
C SER A 23 14.03 13.13 1.96
N ILE A 24 14.81 13.26 0.89
CA ILE A 24 16.11 13.96 0.92
C ILE A 24 15.92 15.44 1.22
N ILE A 25 14.98 16.10 0.56
CA ILE A 25 14.66 17.51 0.82
C ILE A 25 14.22 17.70 2.26
N ALA A 26 13.36 16.85 2.78
CA ALA A 26 12.87 16.88 4.15
C ALA A 26 13.99 16.65 5.18
N PHE A 27 14.98 15.84 4.86
CA PHE A 27 16.14 15.58 5.70
C PHE A 27 17.08 16.80 5.76
N ILE A 28 17.29 17.47 4.61
CA ILE A 28 18.16 18.67 4.52
C ILE A 28 17.46 19.90 5.11
N GLU A 29 16.19 20.10 4.77
CA GLU A 29 15.38 21.24 5.17
C GLU A 29 14.02 20.75 5.71
N PRO A 30 13.97 20.36 7.00
CA PRO A 30 12.77 19.78 7.63
C PRO A 30 11.54 20.70 7.58
N THR A 31 11.72 22.01 7.55
CA THR A 31 10.62 23.00 7.53
C THR A 31 9.70 22.80 6.30
N THR A 32 10.25 22.28 5.20
CA THR A 32 9.51 22.02 3.96
C THR A 32 8.33 21.05 4.16
N PHE A 33 8.49 20.04 5.03
CA PHE A 33 7.48 18.98 5.21
C PHE A 33 7.02 18.82 6.68
N SER A 34 7.57 19.54 7.65
CA SER A 34 7.23 19.41 9.07
C SER A 34 5.75 19.73 9.40
N TRP A 35 5.04 20.38 8.49
CA TRP A 35 3.60 20.63 8.58
C TRP A 35 2.75 19.38 8.29
N VAL A 36 3.33 18.35 7.63
CA VAL A 36 2.65 17.10 7.31
C VAL A 36 2.78 16.13 8.50
N LYS A 37 2.06 16.43 9.58
CA LYS A 37 2.03 15.64 10.81
C LYS A 37 0.62 15.63 11.42
N GLY A 38 0.34 14.67 12.29
CA GLY A 38 -0.94 14.59 13.00
C GLY A 38 -2.13 14.59 12.05
N ASP A 39 -3.10 15.48 12.28
CA ASP A 39 -4.34 15.53 11.51
C ASP A 39 -4.13 15.86 10.02
N THR A 40 -3.11 16.65 9.68
CA THR A 40 -2.78 16.94 8.27
C THR A 40 -2.42 15.65 7.52
N GLN A 41 -1.64 14.78 8.14
CA GLN A 41 -1.29 13.48 7.55
C GLN A 41 -2.51 12.59 7.35
N VAL A 42 -3.46 12.64 8.28
CA VAL A 42 -4.75 11.93 8.19
C VAL A 42 -5.57 12.44 7.01
N VAL A 43 -5.66 13.76 6.82
CA VAL A 43 -6.36 14.37 5.67
C VAL A 43 -5.72 13.96 4.35
N VAL A 44 -4.38 14.03 4.27
CA VAL A 44 -3.63 13.63 3.07
C VAL A 44 -3.87 12.15 2.74
N LEU A 45 -3.91 11.27 3.76
CA LEU A 45 -4.26 9.87 3.59
C LEU A 45 -5.70 9.71 3.07
N GLY A 46 -6.66 10.45 3.62
CA GLY A 46 -8.05 10.44 3.15
C GLY A 46 -8.18 10.82 1.67
N ILE A 47 -7.39 11.79 1.19
CA ILE A 47 -7.34 12.19 -0.23
C ILE A 47 -6.83 11.04 -1.10
N ILE A 48 -5.79 10.33 -0.66
CA ILE A 48 -5.28 9.13 -1.37
C ILE A 48 -6.37 8.07 -1.47
N MET A 49 -7.05 7.78 -0.36
CA MET A 49 -8.12 6.78 -0.31
C MET A 49 -9.33 7.18 -1.17
N LEU A 50 -9.70 8.46 -1.18
CA LEU A 50 -10.73 8.99 -2.06
C LEU A 50 -10.36 8.78 -3.54
N GLY A 51 -9.13 9.12 -3.92
CA GLY A 51 -8.62 8.91 -5.27
C GLY A 51 -8.65 7.44 -5.68
N MET A 52 -8.27 6.54 -4.76
CA MET A 52 -8.41 5.10 -4.97
C MET A 52 -9.87 4.71 -5.25
N GLY A 53 -10.82 5.19 -4.42
CA GLY A 53 -12.24 4.93 -4.62
C GLY A 53 -12.73 5.41 -5.99
N MET A 54 -12.28 6.57 -6.46
CA MET A 54 -12.65 7.11 -7.77
C MET A 54 -12.17 6.25 -8.95
N THR A 55 -11.28 5.31 -8.76
CA THR A 55 -10.90 4.33 -9.80
C THR A 55 -11.83 3.12 -9.87
N LEU A 56 -12.65 2.88 -8.83
CA LEU A 56 -13.56 1.74 -8.73
C LEU A 56 -14.91 2.07 -9.37
N GLY A 57 -15.23 1.38 -10.47
CA GLY A 57 -16.49 1.51 -11.21
C GLY A 57 -17.45 0.35 -10.98
N LYS A 58 -18.60 0.40 -11.66
CA LYS A 58 -19.62 -0.65 -11.60
C LYS A 58 -19.09 -2.01 -12.11
N GLU A 59 -18.23 -1.98 -13.12
CA GLU A 59 -17.62 -3.15 -13.74
C GLU A 59 -16.75 -3.92 -12.75
N ASP A 60 -16.04 -3.21 -11.86
CA ASP A 60 -15.17 -3.82 -10.85
C ASP A 60 -15.99 -4.62 -9.84
N TYR A 61 -17.15 -4.10 -9.40
CA TYR A 61 -18.06 -4.81 -8.51
C TYR A 61 -18.72 -6.03 -9.18
N GLN A 62 -18.99 -5.96 -10.49
CA GLN A 62 -19.48 -7.12 -11.23
C GLN A 62 -18.43 -8.24 -11.30
N ILE A 63 -17.15 -7.90 -11.48
CA ILE A 63 -16.04 -8.85 -11.46
C ILE A 63 -15.92 -9.52 -10.09
N LEU A 64 -16.05 -8.74 -9.00
CA LEU A 64 -16.09 -9.27 -7.64
C LEU A 64 -17.17 -10.35 -7.47
N ALA A 65 -18.37 -10.07 -7.99
CA ALA A 65 -19.51 -11.01 -7.92
C ALA A 65 -19.32 -12.27 -8.78
N GLN A 66 -18.55 -12.18 -9.88
CA GLN A 66 -18.33 -13.30 -10.80
C GLN A 66 -17.19 -14.24 -10.37
N ARG A 67 -16.26 -13.79 -9.53
CA ARG A 67 -15.05 -14.55 -9.13
C ARG A 67 -14.83 -14.59 -7.62
N PRO A 68 -15.86 -14.90 -6.81
CA PRO A 68 -15.78 -14.77 -5.36
C PRO A 68 -14.72 -15.71 -4.74
N LEU A 69 -14.53 -16.91 -5.30
CA LEU A 69 -13.59 -17.89 -4.75
C LEU A 69 -12.13 -17.46 -4.91
N ASP A 70 -11.75 -16.98 -6.10
CA ASP A 70 -10.37 -16.51 -6.35
C ASP A 70 -10.02 -15.34 -5.41
N ILE A 71 -10.96 -14.39 -5.25
CA ILE A 71 -10.79 -13.22 -4.41
C ILE A 71 -10.72 -13.61 -2.93
N PHE A 72 -11.56 -14.56 -2.50
CA PHE A 72 -11.54 -15.09 -1.13
C PHE A 72 -10.20 -15.76 -0.80
N ILE A 73 -9.69 -16.61 -1.71
CA ILE A 73 -8.35 -17.22 -1.60
C ILE A 73 -7.28 -16.14 -1.49
N GLY A 74 -7.36 -15.09 -2.33
CA GLY A 74 -6.44 -13.97 -2.30
C GLY A 74 -6.48 -13.19 -0.99
N ALA A 75 -7.67 -12.92 -0.46
CA ALA A 75 -7.83 -12.23 0.82
C ALA A 75 -7.29 -13.05 2.00
N ILE A 76 -7.52 -14.37 2.01
CA ILE A 76 -6.92 -15.28 3.01
C ILE A 76 -5.40 -15.24 2.89
N ALA A 77 -4.85 -15.37 1.68
CA ALA A 77 -3.41 -15.32 1.45
C ALA A 77 -2.82 -14.00 1.97
N GLN A 78 -3.44 -12.86 1.63
CA GLN A 78 -3.04 -11.53 2.08
C GLN A 78 -2.94 -11.44 3.61
N TYR A 79 -4.03 -11.73 4.30
CA TYR A 79 -4.13 -11.56 5.76
C TYR A 79 -3.59 -12.74 6.58
N THR A 80 -3.04 -13.76 5.95
CA THR A 80 -2.31 -14.83 6.62
C THR A 80 -0.80 -14.70 6.38
N ILE A 81 -0.39 -14.58 5.11
CA ILE A 81 1.03 -14.58 4.74
C ILE A 81 1.72 -13.35 5.29
N MET A 82 1.20 -12.16 5.01
CA MET A 82 1.93 -10.94 5.28
C MET A 82 2.07 -10.61 6.78
N PRO A 83 1.03 -10.75 7.63
CA PRO A 83 1.20 -10.56 9.06
C PRO A 83 2.17 -11.56 9.70
N LEU A 84 2.06 -12.85 9.33
CA LEU A 84 2.92 -13.90 9.89
C LEU A 84 4.37 -13.78 9.40
N LEU A 85 4.56 -13.39 8.14
CA LEU A 85 5.87 -13.14 7.58
C LEU A 85 6.54 -11.91 8.24
N ALA A 86 5.76 -10.86 8.52
CA ALA A 86 6.27 -9.67 9.21
C ALA A 86 6.83 -10.01 10.61
N ILE A 87 6.05 -10.73 11.42
CA ILE A 87 6.53 -11.12 12.76
C ILE A 87 7.69 -12.14 12.70
N GLY A 88 7.67 -13.05 11.71
CA GLY A 88 8.76 -13.99 11.48
C GLY A 88 10.06 -13.29 11.13
N ILE A 89 10.02 -12.32 10.22
CA ILE A 89 11.19 -11.52 9.82
C ILE A 89 11.66 -10.64 10.98
N ALA A 90 10.72 -9.99 11.71
CA ALA A 90 11.09 -9.20 12.89
C ALA A 90 11.91 -10.00 13.89
N LYS A 91 11.51 -11.24 14.17
CA LYS A 91 12.24 -12.17 15.04
C LYS A 91 13.57 -12.60 14.42
N ALA A 92 13.59 -12.93 13.13
CA ALA A 92 14.81 -13.41 12.46
C ALA A 92 15.91 -12.34 12.35
N PHE A 93 15.50 -11.06 12.25
CA PHE A 93 16.43 -9.91 12.18
C PHE A 93 16.70 -9.28 13.55
N ASP A 94 16.12 -9.83 14.63
CA ASP A 94 16.19 -9.29 16.00
C ASP A 94 15.87 -7.80 16.05
N LEU A 95 14.74 -7.42 15.40
CA LEU A 95 14.33 -6.03 15.29
C LEU A 95 13.90 -5.48 16.66
N SER A 96 14.22 -4.20 16.91
CA SER A 96 13.70 -3.48 18.07
C SER A 96 12.17 -3.53 18.12
N PRO A 97 11.56 -3.35 19.31
CA PRO A 97 10.09 -3.32 19.43
C PRO A 97 9.43 -2.29 18.50
N GLY A 98 10.06 -1.14 18.29
CA GLY A 98 9.55 -0.09 17.40
C GLY A 98 9.62 -0.46 15.92
N LEU A 99 10.72 -1.06 15.47
CA LEU A 99 10.86 -1.55 14.10
C LEU A 99 9.94 -2.76 13.86
N THR A 100 9.80 -3.65 14.84
CA THR A 100 8.84 -4.76 14.80
C THR A 100 7.41 -4.25 14.64
N LEU A 101 7.01 -3.28 15.46
CA LEU A 101 5.70 -2.62 15.37
C LEU A 101 5.46 -2.09 13.95
N GLY A 102 6.42 -1.37 13.39
CA GLY A 102 6.30 -0.79 12.06
C GLY A 102 6.20 -1.84 10.94
N LEU A 103 7.03 -2.90 11.00
CA LEU A 103 6.99 -3.98 10.01
C LEU A 103 5.68 -4.76 10.08
N VAL A 104 5.19 -5.08 11.29
CA VAL A 104 3.91 -5.76 11.49
C VAL A 104 2.76 -4.86 11.04
N LEU A 105 2.81 -3.55 11.32
CA LEU A 105 1.80 -2.60 10.85
C LEU A 105 1.71 -2.58 9.32
N VAL A 106 2.85 -2.56 8.62
CA VAL A 106 2.88 -2.70 7.15
C VAL A 106 2.29 -4.03 6.71
N GLY A 107 2.68 -5.14 7.34
CA GLY A 107 2.21 -6.49 6.99
C GLY A 107 0.74 -6.75 7.25
N THR A 108 0.11 -6.00 8.16
CA THR A 108 -1.32 -6.13 8.48
C THR A 108 -2.21 -5.20 7.66
N CYS A 109 -1.63 -4.28 6.88
CA CYS A 109 -2.38 -3.40 5.98
C CYS A 109 -2.93 -4.16 4.77
N PRO A 110 -3.96 -3.63 4.09
CA PRO A 110 -4.46 -4.20 2.84
C PRO A 110 -3.46 -4.05 1.69
N GLY A 111 -3.75 -4.66 0.55
CA GLY A 111 -2.97 -4.49 -0.68
C GLY A 111 -2.81 -3.02 -1.10
N GLY A 112 -1.68 -2.71 -1.72
CA GLY A 112 -1.35 -1.35 -2.14
C GLY A 112 -2.05 -0.97 -3.45
N VAL A 113 -2.50 0.28 -3.58
CA VAL A 113 -3.20 0.79 -4.78
C VAL A 113 -2.35 0.64 -6.06
N SER A 114 -1.03 0.71 -5.94
CA SER A 114 -0.10 0.58 -7.06
C SER A 114 -0.02 -0.85 -7.62
N SER A 115 -0.49 -1.86 -6.88
CA SER A 115 -0.47 -3.27 -7.31
C SER A 115 -1.21 -3.51 -8.64
N ASN A 116 -2.29 -2.77 -8.88
CA ASN A 116 -3.07 -2.86 -10.13
C ASN A 116 -2.22 -2.51 -11.37
N ILE A 117 -1.40 -1.45 -11.27
CA ILE A 117 -0.49 -1.04 -12.34
C ILE A 117 0.63 -2.09 -12.51
N MET A 118 1.15 -2.58 -11.40
CA MET A 118 2.20 -3.61 -11.41
C MET A 118 1.69 -4.93 -11.99
N SER A 119 0.45 -5.32 -11.67
CA SER A 119 -0.23 -6.48 -12.25
C SER A 119 -0.42 -6.33 -13.76
N PHE A 120 -0.78 -5.13 -14.23
CA PHE A 120 -0.82 -4.84 -15.67
C PHE A 120 0.55 -5.00 -16.33
N LEU A 121 1.62 -4.43 -15.75
CA LEU A 121 2.99 -4.58 -16.26
C LEU A 121 3.46 -6.04 -16.29
N ALA A 122 3.04 -6.83 -15.31
CA ALA A 122 3.36 -8.24 -15.20
C ALA A 122 2.57 -9.13 -16.18
N LYS A 123 1.71 -8.56 -17.02
CA LYS A 123 0.70 -9.32 -17.81
C LYS A 123 -0.15 -10.25 -16.92
N GLY A 124 -0.48 -9.78 -15.74
CA GLY A 124 -1.38 -10.42 -14.80
C GLY A 124 -2.86 -10.21 -15.13
N ASP A 125 -3.73 -10.71 -14.28
CA ASP A 125 -5.18 -10.50 -14.34
C ASP A 125 -5.53 -9.22 -13.57
N VAL A 126 -5.63 -8.09 -14.26
CA VAL A 126 -5.88 -6.76 -13.65
C VAL A 126 -7.25 -6.73 -12.96
N ALA A 127 -8.24 -7.40 -13.52
CA ALA A 127 -9.58 -7.46 -12.93
C ALA A 127 -9.56 -8.20 -11.57
N PHE A 128 -8.79 -9.27 -11.47
CA PHE A 128 -8.55 -9.97 -10.22
C PHE A 128 -7.76 -9.10 -9.23
N SER A 129 -6.77 -8.32 -9.70
CA SER A 129 -6.00 -7.36 -8.89
C SER A 129 -6.91 -6.31 -8.23
N VAL A 130 -7.74 -5.64 -9.03
CA VAL A 130 -8.71 -4.63 -8.54
C VAL A 130 -9.67 -5.27 -7.52
N GLY A 131 -10.15 -6.47 -7.80
CA GLY A 131 -11.02 -7.22 -6.90
C GLY A 131 -10.36 -7.50 -5.55
N MET A 132 -9.12 -7.99 -5.55
CA MET A 132 -8.36 -8.27 -4.33
C MET A 132 -8.10 -7.00 -3.52
N THR A 133 -7.60 -5.95 -4.17
CA THR A 133 -7.35 -4.66 -3.49
C THR A 133 -8.63 -4.11 -2.87
N THR A 134 -9.77 -4.20 -3.57
CA THR A 134 -11.06 -3.73 -3.06
C THR A 134 -11.48 -4.52 -1.82
N VAL A 135 -11.49 -5.86 -1.90
CA VAL A 135 -11.91 -6.70 -0.77
C VAL A 135 -10.96 -6.54 0.41
N SER A 136 -9.65 -6.57 0.18
CA SER A 136 -8.69 -6.39 1.27
C SER A 136 -8.86 -5.03 1.96
N THR A 137 -9.16 -3.96 1.22
CA THR A 137 -9.42 -2.64 1.78
C THR A 137 -10.72 -2.60 2.58
N VAL A 138 -11.79 -3.26 2.11
CA VAL A 138 -13.09 -3.32 2.82
C VAL A 138 -12.97 -4.07 4.15
N ILE A 139 -12.21 -5.16 4.20
CA ILE A 139 -12.07 -5.95 5.43
C ILE A 139 -10.92 -5.43 6.34
N ALA A 140 -10.06 -4.55 5.85
CA ALA A 140 -8.92 -3.99 6.59
C ALA A 140 -9.30 -3.37 7.95
N PRO A 141 -10.42 -2.62 8.10
CA PRO A 141 -10.83 -2.08 9.40
C PRO A 141 -10.94 -3.14 10.50
N VAL A 142 -11.27 -4.38 10.14
CA VAL A 142 -11.34 -5.50 11.08
C VAL A 142 -10.01 -6.23 11.18
N MET A 143 -9.44 -6.60 10.04
CA MET A 143 -8.27 -7.49 9.99
C MET A 143 -6.99 -6.83 10.51
N THR A 144 -6.76 -5.56 10.19
CA THR A 144 -5.55 -4.85 10.64
C THR A 144 -5.52 -4.70 12.16
N PRO A 145 -6.56 -4.15 12.85
CA PRO A 145 -6.56 -4.07 14.31
C PRO A 145 -6.49 -5.44 14.99
N LEU A 146 -7.16 -6.45 14.44
CA LEU A 146 -7.13 -7.82 14.97
C LEU A 146 -5.71 -8.39 14.98
N TRP A 147 -5.03 -8.36 13.85
CA TRP A 147 -3.66 -8.83 13.74
C TRP A 147 -2.69 -8.00 14.57
N MET A 148 -2.83 -6.68 14.57
CA MET A 148 -1.99 -5.80 15.39
C MET A 148 -2.13 -6.14 16.87
N THR A 149 -3.36 -6.26 17.37
CA THR A 149 -3.60 -6.63 18.76
C THR A 149 -3.03 -8.02 19.09
N TYR A 150 -3.19 -8.99 18.21
CA TYR A 150 -2.70 -10.35 18.43
C TYR A 150 -1.16 -10.45 18.38
N LEU A 151 -0.50 -9.78 17.42
CA LEU A 151 0.94 -9.95 17.20
C LEU A 151 1.81 -9.04 18.07
N VAL A 152 1.37 -7.81 18.36
CA VAL A 152 2.17 -6.81 19.07
C VAL A 152 1.47 -6.21 20.28
N GLY A 153 0.19 -6.53 20.54
CA GLY A 153 -0.59 -5.96 21.63
C GLY A 153 -0.09 -6.32 23.03
N GLN A 154 0.79 -7.32 23.17
CA GLN A 154 1.43 -7.65 24.46
C GLN A 154 2.68 -6.78 24.73
N THR A 155 3.27 -6.19 23.68
CA THR A 155 4.49 -5.39 23.78
C THR A 155 4.23 -3.90 23.65
N VAL A 156 3.10 -3.52 23.07
CA VAL A 156 2.68 -2.13 22.85
C VAL A 156 1.20 -1.99 23.22
N GLU A 157 0.89 -0.95 23.98
CA GLU A 157 -0.50 -0.63 24.33
C GLU A 157 -1.30 -0.31 23.05
N MET A 158 -2.41 -1.03 22.83
CA MET A 158 -3.16 -1.00 21.58
C MET A 158 -4.61 -0.58 21.81
N ASP A 159 -5.03 0.51 21.16
CA ASP A 159 -6.46 0.85 21.00
C ASP A 159 -7.01 0.23 19.71
N GLY A 160 -7.26 -1.07 19.72
CA GLY A 160 -7.81 -1.79 18.55
C GLY A 160 -9.18 -1.27 18.12
N TRP A 161 -10.02 -0.83 19.06
CA TRP A 161 -11.33 -0.25 18.75
C TRP A 161 -11.22 1.15 18.13
N GLY A 162 -10.32 1.98 18.63
CA GLY A 162 -10.01 3.26 18.04
C GLY A 162 -9.45 3.11 16.62
N MET A 163 -8.55 2.13 16.41
CA MET A 163 -7.98 1.82 15.10
C MET A 163 -9.07 1.34 14.12
N PHE A 164 -9.99 0.47 14.55
CA PHE A 164 -11.13 0.05 13.73
C PHE A 164 -11.97 1.26 13.26
N LYS A 165 -12.39 2.13 14.21
CA LYS A 165 -13.17 3.35 13.88
C LYS A 165 -12.40 4.29 12.95
N PHE A 166 -11.13 4.50 13.20
CA PHE A 166 -10.28 5.34 12.37
C PHE A 166 -10.21 4.82 10.94
N MET A 167 -9.99 3.51 10.77
CA MET A 167 -9.91 2.91 9.43
C MET A 167 -11.25 2.94 8.70
N LEU A 168 -12.39 2.82 9.41
CA LEU A 168 -13.70 3.05 8.78
C LEU A 168 -13.82 4.46 8.23
N LEU A 169 -13.39 5.48 8.98
CA LEU A 169 -13.58 6.89 8.62
C LEU A 169 -12.53 7.38 7.60
N VAL A 170 -11.28 6.95 7.74
CA VAL A 170 -10.17 7.53 6.95
C VAL A 170 -9.80 6.65 5.75
N THR A 171 -10.16 5.37 5.78
CA THR A 171 -9.85 4.43 4.70
C THR A 171 -11.12 4.04 3.94
N LEU A 172 -12.07 3.41 4.61
CA LEU A 172 -13.23 2.84 3.93
C LEU A 172 -14.21 3.92 3.44
N LEU A 173 -14.55 4.89 4.27
CA LEU A 173 -15.50 5.95 3.90
C LEU A 173 -15.06 6.76 2.67
N PRO A 174 -13.81 7.26 2.57
CA PRO A 174 -13.35 7.94 1.35
C PRO A 174 -13.38 7.05 0.12
N VAL A 175 -13.02 5.76 0.24
CA VAL A 175 -13.10 4.80 -0.87
C VAL A 175 -14.54 4.63 -1.34
N VAL A 176 -15.49 4.49 -0.42
CA VAL A 176 -16.93 4.37 -0.75
C VAL A 176 -17.43 5.64 -1.43
N ILE A 177 -17.08 6.82 -0.89
CA ILE A 177 -17.46 8.12 -1.50
C ILE A 177 -16.87 8.26 -2.90
N GLY A 178 -15.59 7.94 -3.07
CA GLY A 178 -14.91 8.00 -4.37
C GLY A 178 -15.55 7.06 -5.40
N SER A 179 -15.85 5.83 -4.99
CA SER A 179 -16.51 4.84 -5.86
C SER A 179 -17.95 5.26 -6.22
N ALA A 180 -18.72 5.75 -5.26
CA ALA A 180 -20.04 6.29 -5.52
C ALA A 180 -19.98 7.48 -6.50
N ALA A 181 -19.01 8.38 -6.33
CA ALA A 181 -18.78 9.48 -7.26
C ALA A 181 -18.44 8.95 -8.67
N ASN A 182 -17.59 7.93 -8.80
CA ASN A 182 -17.31 7.33 -10.10
C ASN A 182 -18.55 6.72 -10.74
N ILE A 183 -19.33 5.94 -10.00
CA ILE A 183 -20.55 5.31 -10.52
C ILE A 183 -21.57 6.34 -10.99
N LEU A 184 -21.72 7.45 -10.25
CA LEU A 184 -22.74 8.48 -10.54
C LEU A 184 -22.28 9.50 -11.59
N LEU A 185 -20.99 9.83 -11.62
CA LEU A 185 -20.44 10.96 -12.36
C LEU A 185 -19.54 10.58 -13.54
N HIS A 186 -19.25 9.27 -13.78
CA HIS A 186 -18.32 8.82 -14.82
C HIS A 186 -18.63 9.35 -16.23
N ARG A 187 -19.90 9.74 -16.50
CA ARG A 187 -20.32 10.29 -17.80
C ARG A 187 -20.09 11.81 -17.91
N LYS A 188 -19.65 12.48 -16.84
CA LYS A 188 -19.39 13.92 -16.83
C LYS A 188 -17.93 14.18 -17.22
N HIS A 189 -17.72 15.00 -18.25
CA HIS A 189 -16.37 15.30 -18.77
C HIS A 189 -15.42 15.84 -17.70
N TRP A 190 -15.89 16.79 -16.87
CA TRP A 190 -15.09 17.34 -15.78
C TRP A 190 -14.66 16.28 -14.74
N PHE A 191 -15.50 15.26 -14.52
CA PHE A 191 -15.17 14.19 -13.58
C PHE A 191 -14.09 13.25 -14.15
N GLU A 192 -14.10 13.02 -15.46
CA GLU A 192 -13.02 12.26 -16.11
C GLU A 192 -11.67 12.96 -15.96
N ASP A 193 -11.62 14.29 -16.07
CA ASP A 193 -10.41 15.08 -15.86
C ASP A 193 -9.93 14.98 -14.40
N VAL A 194 -10.84 15.10 -13.43
CA VAL A 194 -10.51 14.90 -11.99
C VAL A 194 -9.98 13.50 -11.75
N ARG A 195 -10.65 12.45 -12.24
CA ARG A 195 -10.21 11.07 -12.11
C ARG A 195 -8.83 10.83 -12.74
N ALA A 196 -8.57 11.42 -13.89
CA ALA A 196 -7.30 11.28 -14.60
C ALA A 196 -6.10 11.86 -13.84
N ILE A 197 -6.30 12.90 -13.01
CA ILE A 197 -5.22 13.53 -12.22
C ILE A 197 -5.02 12.88 -10.84
N MET A 198 -6.00 12.12 -10.33
CA MET A 198 -5.93 11.53 -8.98
C MET A 198 -4.70 10.66 -8.72
N PRO A 199 -4.17 9.87 -9.69
CA PRO A 199 -2.92 9.15 -9.48
C PRO A 199 -1.72 10.09 -9.23
N ALA A 200 -1.65 11.25 -9.90
CA ALA A 200 -0.61 12.25 -9.63
C ALA A 200 -0.79 12.89 -8.24
N VAL A 201 -2.04 13.19 -7.87
CA VAL A 201 -2.36 13.70 -6.52
C VAL A 201 -1.92 12.70 -5.46
N ALA A 202 -2.16 11.40 -5.67
CA ALA A 202 -1.70 10.36 -4.76
C ALA A 202 -0.18 10.31 -4.65
N VAL A 203 0.58 10.46 -5.74
CA VAL A 203 2.05 10.51 -5.71
C VAL A 203 2.55 11.69 -4.89
N VAL A 204 1.99 12.89 -5.08
CA VAL A 204 2.34 14.07 -4.29
C VAL A 204 1.97 13.88 -2.82
N ALA A 205 0.80 13.34 -2.55
CA ALA A 205 0.34 13.05 -1.21
C ALA A 205 1.26 12.04 -0.50
N PHE A 206 1.68 10.96 -1.18
CA PHE A 206 2.68 10.03 -0.63
C PHE A 206 4.03 10.70 -0.37
N ALA A 207 4.50 11.55 -1.30
CA ALA A 207 5.74 12.31 -1.11
C ALA A 207 5.64 13.23 0.11
N CYS A 208 4.50 13.89 0.32
CA CYS A 208 4.24 14.71 1.51
C CYS A 208 4.25 13.87 2.80
N ILE A 209 3.59 12.70 2.82
CA ILE A 209 3.55 11.82 3.98
C ILE A 209 4.97 11.34 4.35
N VAL A 210 5.72 10.80 3.38
CA VAL A 210 7.08 10.28 3.63
C VAL A 210 8.05 11.41 3.97
N GLY A 211 7.93 12.56 3.28
CA GLY A 211 8.68 13.77 3.62
C GLY A 211 8.39 14.25 5.06
N GLY A 212 7.12 14.24 5.49
CA GLY A 212 6.74 14.56 6.86
C GLY A 212 7.40 13.63 7.90
N VAL A 213 7.43 12.32 7.64
CA VAL A 213 8.14 11.34 8.49
C VAL A 213 9.64 11.64 8.53
N ALA A 214 10.26 11.88 7.37
CA ALA A 214 11.69 12.21 7.30
C ALA A 214 12.03 13.54 8.01
N ALA A 215 11.16 14.54 7.89
CA ALA A 215 11.32 15.85 8.56
C ALA A 215 11.25 15.74 10.08
N VAL A 216 10.34 14.91 10.60
CA VAL A 216 10.12 14.77 12.06
C VAL A 216 11.12 13.80 12.70
N HIS A 217 11.51 12.75 11.98
CA HIS A 217 12.28 11.63 12.53
C HIS A 217 13.65 11.42 11.86
N GLY A 218 14.20 12.42 11.15
CA GLY A 218 15.34 12.30 10.24
C GLY A 218 16.56 11.56 10.80
N HIS A 219 17.01 11.86 12.04
CA HIS A 219 18.14 11.15 12.64
C HIS A 219 17.88 9.67 12.82
N ARG A 220 16.73 9.30 13.38
CA ARG A 220 16.33 7.89 13.56
C ARG A 220 16.07 7.18 12.23
N PHE A 221 15.61 7.92 11.22
CA PHE A 221 15.47 7.40 9.87
C PHE A 221 16.82 6.93 9.33
N ALA A 222 17.88 7.74 9.48
CA ALA A 222 19.21 7.36 9.00
C ALA A 222 19.82 6.16 9.73
N GLU A 223 19.61 6.06 11.05
CA GLU A 223 20.13 4.95 11.88
C GLU A 223 19.47 3.60 11.59
N SER A 224 18.15 3.61 11.39
CA SER A 224 17.34 2.39 11.26
C SER A 224 17.06 1.99 9.81
N ALA A 225 17.27 2.90 8.84
CA ALA A 225 16.83 2.71 7.45
C ALA A 225 17.44 1.48 6.79
N PHE A 226 18.74 1.21 7.01
CA PHE A 226 19.40 0.09 6.35
C PHE A 226 18.83 -1.27 6.76
N VAL A 227 18.70 -1.52 8.07
CA VAL A 227 18.12 -2.77 8.58
C VAL A 227 16.67 -2.89 8.15
N MET A 228 15.94 -1.76 8.18
CA MET A 228 14.53 -1.74 7.77
C MET A 228 14.37 -1.96 6.25
N VAL A 229 15.25 -1.45 5.40
CA VAL A 229 15.25 -1.76 3.97
C VAL A 229 15.41 -3.27 3.74
N LEU A 230 16.35 -3.92 4.44
CA LEU A 230 16.52 -5.37 4.33
C LEU A 230 15.29 -6.15 4.83
N ALA A 231 14.73 -5.76 5.96
CA ALA A 231 13.54 -6.39 6.53
C ALA A 231 12.30 -6.22 5.61
N ILE A 232 12.07 -5.01 5.11
CA ILE A 232 10.97 -4.73 4.15
C ILE A 232 11.21 -5.45 2.83
N ALA A 233 12.45 -5.52 2.33
CA ALA A 233 12.79 -6.27 1.13
C ALA A 233 12.49 -7.76 1.31
N ALA A 234 12.93 -8.37 2.42
CA ALA A 234 12.66 -9.76 2.74
C ALA A 234 11.15 -10.04 2.87
N HIS A 235 10.41 -9.14 3.55
CA HIS A 235 8.97 -9.22 3.71
C HIS A 235 8.24 -9.15 2.36
N ASN A 236 8.57 -8.19 1.53
CA ASN A 236 7.96 -7.99 0.22
C ASN A 236 8.28 -9.15 -0.75
N ILE A 237 9.56 -9.57 -0.84
CA ILE A 237 9.99 -10.70 -1.69
C ILE A 237 9.36 -12.00 -1.20
N GLY A 238 9.32 -12.23 0.10
CA GLY A 238 8.62 -13.37 0.71
C GLY A 238 7.15 -13.37 0.35
N GLY A 239 6.49 -12.21 0.40
CA GLY A 239 5.11 -12.02 -0.04
C GLY A 239 4.91 -12.35 -1.52
N TYR A 240 5.81 -11.92 -2.41
CA TYR A 240 5.76 -12.28 -3.83
C TYR A 240 5.87 -13.78 -4.05
N ILE A 241 6.82 -14.43 -3.39
CA ILE A 241 7.06 -15.87 -3.51
C ILE A 241 5.85 -16.65 -2.99
N LEU A 242 5.46 -16.40 -1.75
CA LEU A 242 4.36 -17.13 -1.10
C LEU A 242 3.01 -16.86 -1.77
N GLY A 243 2.75 -15.62 -2.22
CA GLY A 243 1.57 -15.28 -3.00
C GLY A 243 1.52 -16.02 -4.34
N TYR A 244 2.64 -16.09 -5.07
CA TYR A 244 2.72 -16.87 -6.32
C TYR A 244 2.42 -18.35 -6.09
N TYR A 245 3.03 -18.94 -5.08
CA TYR A 245 2.83 -20.35 -4.75
C TYR A 245 1.42 -20.65 -4.22
N SER A 246 0.79 -19.73 -3.48
CA SER A 246 -0.60 -19.87 -3.07
C SER A 246 -1.54 -19.97 -4.28
N GLY A 247 -1.31 -19.15 -5.32
CA GLY A 247 -2.03 -19.27 -6.58
C GLY A 247 -1.72 -20.55 -7.33
N ALA A 248 -0.49 -21.07 -7.26
CA ALA A 248 -0.14 -22.34 -7.88
C ALA A 248 -0.81 -23.53 -7.20
N LEU A 249 -0.84 -23.55 -5.88
CA LEU A 249 -1.46 -24.60 -5.06
C LEU A 249 -2.99 -24.65 -5.26
N THR A 250 -3.61 -23.52 -5.55
CA THR A 250 -5.06 -23.41 -5.80
C THR A 250 -5.45 -23.54 -7.28
N GLY A 251 -4.50 -23.93 -8.15
CA GLY A 251 -4.75 -24.19 -9.57
C GLY A 251 -5.00 -22.95 -10.43
N MET A 252 -4.63 -21.76 -9.95
CA MET A 252 -4.77 -20.51 -10.71
C MET A 252 -3.88 -20.52 -11.96
N ASN A 253 -4.34 -19.90 -13.05
CA ASN A 253 -3.54 -19.71 -14.26
C ASN A 253 -2.38 -18.73 -14.02
N THR A 254 -1.45 -18.64 -14.97
CA THR A 254 -0.23 -17.83 -14.84
C THR A 254 -0.52 -16.36 -14.59
N ALA A 255 -1.54 -15.78 -15.25
CA ALA A 255 -1.90 -14.37 -15.04
C ALA A 255 -2.36 -14.11 -13.60
N LYS A 256 -3.23 -14.96 -13.06
CA LYS A 256 -3.70 -14.86 -11.67
C LYS A 256 -2.59 -15.11 -10.66
N LYS A 257 -1.67 -16.06 -10.89
CA LYS A 257 -0.50 -16.30 -10.02
C LYS A 257 0.40 -15.08 -9.91
N ARG A 258 0.66 -14.39 -11.03
CA ARG A 258 1.44 -13.15 -11.04
C ARG A 258 0.73 -12.04 -10.28
N THR A 259 -0.57 -11.90 -10.50
CA THR A 259 -1.39 -10.93 -9.78
C THR A 259 -1.39 -11.22 -8.28
N LEU A 260 -1.64 -12.47 -7.87
CA LEU A 260 -1.66 -12.84 -6.47
C LEU A 260 -0.31 -12.59 -5.78
N ALA A 261 0.81 -12.88 -6.48
CA ALA A 261 2.14 -12.53 -5.99
C ALA A 261 2.26 -11.03 -5.70
N ILE A 262 1.88 -10.19 -6.64
CA ILE A 262 1.98 -8.73 -6.54
C ILE A 262 1.04 -8.19 -5.44
N GLU A 263 -0.22 -8.62 -5.42
CA GLU A 263 -1.21 -8.18 -4.45
C GLU A 263 -0.81 -8.53 -3.02
N VAL A 264 -0.33 -9.75 -2.79
CA VAL A 264 0.15 -10.18 -1.47
C VAL A 264 1.43 -9.44 -1.09
N GLY A 265 2.38 -9.29 -1.99
CA GLY A 265 3.67 -8.67 -1.66
C GLY A 265 3.63 -7.16 -1.49
N VAL A 266 2.76 -6.44 -2.21
CA VAL A 266 2.69 -4.97 -2.18
C VAL A 266 1.63 -4.50 -1.20
N GLN A 267 2.06 -3.89 -0.11
CA GLN A 267 1.17 -3.42 0.95
C GLN A 267 0.81 -1.94 0.80
N ASN A 268 -0.29 -1.52 1.40
CA ASN A 268 -0.67 -0.12 1.52
C ASN A 268 0.16 0.59 2.60
N ALA A 269 1.41 0.88 2.25
CA ALA A 269 2.35 1.52 3.16
C ALA A 269 1.94 2.96 3.54
N GLY A 270 1.18 3.65 2.69
CA GLY A 270 0.62 4.97 3.02
C GLY A 270 -0.37 4.89 4.17
N LEU A 271 -1.24 3.88 4.16
CA LEU A 271 -2.14 3.61 5.29
C LEU A 271 -1.34 3.26 6.55
N ALA A 272 -0.31 2.40 6.44
CA ALA A 272 0.56 2.07 7.56
C ALA A 272 1.22 3.32 8.17
N THR A 273 1.67 4.26 7.33
CA THR A 273 2.25 5.53 7.80
C THR A 273 1.22 6.38 8.56
N GLY A 274 -0.01 6.47 8.04
CA GLY A 274 -1.09 7.20 8.72
C GLY A 274 -1.50 6.56 10.05
N LEU A 275 -1.56 5.23 10.11
CA LEU A 275 -1.83 4.48 11.35
C LEU A 275 -0.70 4.65 12.37
N SER A 276 0.56 4.60 11.93
CA SER A 276 1.73 4.85 12.78
C SER A 276 1.64 6.24 13.41
N ALA A 277 1.40 7.27 12.60
CA ALA A 277 1.32 8.65 13.09
C ALA A 277 0.15 8.86 14.07
N LYS A 278 -0.98 8.20 13.87
CA LYS A 278 -2.18 8.37 14.70
C LYS A 278 -2.12 7.59 16.01
N PHE A 279 -1.70 6.31 15.95
CA PHE A 279 -1.78 5.40 17.10
C PHE A 279 -0.46 5.23 17.83
N PHE A 280 0.66 5.55 17.18
CA PHE A 280 2.00 5.39 17.73
C PHE A 280 2.87 6.66 17.55
N PRO A 281 2.36 7.85 17.90
CA PRO A 281 3.06 9.13 17.61
C PRO A 281 4.43 9.24 18.29
N GLY A 282 4.60 8.55 19.42
CA GLY A 282 5.89 8.47 20.15
C GLY A 282 6.87 7.44 19.56
N ASN A 283 6.47 6.63 18.58
CA ASN A 283 7.29 5.57 18.02
C ASN A 283 7.80 5.95 16.61
N ALA A 284 8.94 6.64 16.56
CA ALA A 284 9.58 7.08 15.33
C ALA A 284 9.93 5.91 14.40
N GLU A 285 10.35 4.76 14.96
CA GLU A 285 10.78 3.59 14.19
C GLU A 285 9.63 2.96 13.38
N SER A 286 8.39 2.96 13.93
CA SER A 286 7.23 2.46 13.20
C SER A 286 6.89 3.31 11.99
N ALA A 287 7.07 4.63 12.07
CA ALA A 287 6.90 5.55 10.95
C ALA A 287 7.98 5.34 9.88
N VAL A 288 9.22 5.09 10.30
CA VAL A 288 10.35 4.77 9.40
C VAL A 288 10.06 3.50 8.59
N ALA A 289 9.60 2.44 9.23
CA ALA A 289 9.26 1.18 8.54
C ALA A 289 8.21 1.40 7.44
N ALA A 290 7.14 2.13 7.76
CA ALA A 290 6.09 2.43 6.80
C ALA A 290 6.58 3.32 5.64
N ALA A 291 7.43 4.32 5.92
CA ALA A 291 8.01 5.18 4.90
C ALA A 291 8.96 4.43 3.96
N VAL A 292 9.83 3.57 4.51
CA VAL A 292 10.71 2.68 3.71
C VAL A 292 9.87 1.76 2.82
N ALA A 293 8.77 1.20 3.33
CA ALA A 293 7.87 0.35 2.56
C ALA A 293 7.22 1.11 1.39
N CYS A 294 6.86 2.40 1.54
CA CYS A 294 6.33 3.22 0.44
C CYS A 294 7.29 3.29 -0.75
N VAL A 295 8.58 3.51 -0.48
CA VAL A 295 9.62 3.57 -1.52
C VAL A 295 9.87 2.18 -2.11
N TRP A 296 10.13 1.20 -1.23
CA TRP A 296 10.52 -0.15 -1.66
C TRP A 296 9.46 -0.82 -2.51
N HIS A 297 8.19 -0.79 -2.09
CA HIS A 297 7.09 -1.43 -2.84
C HIS A 297 6.93 -0.83 -4.23
N SER A 298 7.12 0.49 -4.38
CA SER A 298 7.03 1.15 -5.69
C SER A 298 8.14 0.69 -6.64
N VAL A 299 9.37 0.51 -6.13
CA VAL A 299 10.52 0.04 -6.92
C VAL A 299 10.37 -1.45 -7.22
N SER A 300 10.24 -2.29 -6.18
CA SER A 300 10.25 -3.74 -6.30
C SER A 300 9.10 -4.28 -7.16
N GLY A 301 7.88 -3.74 -6.99
CA GLY A 301 6.74 -4.14 -7.79
C GLY A 301 6.88 -3.79 -9.26
N THR A 302 7.46 -2.62 -9.56
CA THR A 302 7.77 -2.23 -10.95
C THR A 302 8.83 -3.15 -11.56
N VAL A 303 9.88 -3.48 -10.80
CA VAL A 303 10.94 -4.40 -11.24
C VAL A 303 10.36 -5.78 -11.49
N LEU A 304 9.55 -6.32 -10.56
CA LEU A 304 8.91 -7.63 -10.72
C LEU A 304 7.97 -7.68 -11.94
N GLY A 305 7.15 -6.64 -12.13
CA GLY A 305 6.26 -6.55 -13.28
C GLY A 305 7.01 -6.59 -14.60
N ASN A 306 8.11 -5.82 -14.71
CA ASN A 306 8.97 -5.81 -15.90
C ASN A 306 9.70 -7.15 -16.07
N LEU A 307 10.13 -7.81 -14.99
CA LEU A 307 10.80 -9.11 -15.04
C LEU A 307 9.87 -10.19 -15.62
N PHE A 308 8.62 -10.24 -15.21
CA PHE A 308 7.64 -11.15 -15.79
C PHE A 308 7.38 -10.87 -17.28
N ALA A 309 7.28 -9.60 -17.67
CA ALA A 309 7.09 -9.21 -19.07
C ALA A 309 8.32 -9.58 -19.93
N TRP A 310 9.52 -9.41 -19.41
CA TRP A 310 10.76 -9.79 -20.09
C TRP A 310 10.89 -11.33 -20.24
N TRP A 311 10.50 -12.09 -19.21
CA TRP A 311 10.52 -13.56 -19.27
C TRP A 311 9.59 -14.11 -20.35
N ASP A 312 8.41 -13.51 -20.53
CA ASP A 312 7.51 -13.91 -21.60
C ASP A 312 8.09 -13.69 -22.99
N LYS A 313 8.83 -12.57 -23.19
CA LYS A 313 9.48 -12.30 -24.48
C LYS A 313 10.59 -13.31 -24.84
N ARG A 314 11.18 -13.95 -23.84
CA ARG A 314 12.23 -14.97 -24.07
C ARG A 314 11.66 -16.36 -24.38
N LYS A 315 10.37 -16.58 -24.13
CA LYS A 315 9.70 -17.86 -24.39
C LYS A 315 8.99 -17.88 -25.76
N GLN A 316 8.91 -16.74 -26.42
CA GLN A 316 8.46 -16.57 -27.80
C GLN A 316 9.63 -16.65 -28.78
#